data_50cf6cd89986937ca2502929441bb3f8
#
_entry.id   50cf6cd89986937ca2502929441bb3f8
#
_cell.length_a   1.000
_cell.length_b   1.000
_cell.length_c   1.000
_cell.angle_alpha   90.00
_cell.angle_beta   90.00
_cell.angle_gamma   90.00
#
_symmetry.space_group_name_H-M   'P 1'
#
loop_
_entity.id
_entity.type
_entity.pdbx_description
1 polymer ?
#
loop_
_entity_poly.entity_id
_entity_poly.type
_entity_poly.pdbx_seq_one_letter_code
_entity_poly.pdbx_strand_id
1 'polypeptide(L)'
;SGTVAKAVVRWRESNGAFGSRQDLLKVTGLGAKTFEQAAGFLRIRGGSNPLDMTGVHPETYPVIEKIMAQTGKPVAEIMGRADMLKSLRPELFANEQFGVITVKDIFTELEKPGRDPRPDFKVARFNDGVEDIADLKEGMILEGTVSNVAQFGAFIDLGVHQDGLVHVSQLAHKFVSDAREVV
;
A
#
# COMPACT_ATOMS: atom_id res chain seq x y z
N SER A 1 -6.65 2.11 -17.59
CA SER A 1 -6.56 1.07 -18.63
C SER A 1 -5.10 0.73 -18.90
N GLY A 2 -4.82 -0.49 -19.38
CA GLY A 2 -3.46 -0.93 -19.72
C GLY A 2 -2.78 -0.04 -20.79
N THR A 3 -3.55 0.54 -21.68
CA THR A 3 -3.04 1.48 -22.70
C THR A 3 -2.43 2.73 -22.08
N VAL A 4 -3.11 3.33 -21.11
CA VAL A 4 -2.61 4.52 -20.40
C VAL A 4 -1.38 4.17 -19.55
N ALA A 5 -1.38 3.03 -18.88
CA ALA A 5 -0.21 2.58 -18.12
C ALA A 5 1.03 2.44 -19.01
N LYS A 6 0.89 1.82 -20.18
CA LYS A 6 1.98 1.72 -21.17
C LYS A 6 2.43 3.10 -21.67
N ALA A 7 1.50 4.05 -21.86
CA ALA A 7 1.83 5.40 -22.26
C ALA A 7 2.65 6.15 -21.20
N VAL A 8 2.31 5.97 -19.91
CA VAL A 8 3.08 6.53 -18.78
C VAL A 8 4.50 5.98 -18.76
N VAL A 9 4.68 4.67 -18.95
CA VAL A 9 6.01 4.05 -18.99
C VAL A 9 6.83 4.59 -20.15
N ARG A 10 6.27 4.61 -21.36
CA ARG A 10 6.94 5.14 -22.55
C ARG A 10 7.35 6.61 -22.40
N TRP A 11 6.45 7.42 -21.81
CA TRP A 11 6.77 8.83 -21.58
C TRP A 11 7.96 8.97 -20.64
N ARG A 12 7.99 8.19 -19.54
CA ARG A 12 9.11 8.17 -18.59
C ARG A 12 10.42 7.71 -19.24
N GLU A 13 10.37 6.70 -20.09
CA GLU A 13 11.56 6.21 -20.82
C GLU A 13 12.12 7.26 -21.78
N SER A 14 11.25 8.08 -22.40
CA SER A 14 11.66 9.09 -23.38
C SER A 14 12.05 10.43 -22.73
N ASN A 15 11.48 10.79 -21.59
CA ASN A 15 11.63 12.12 -20.98
C ASN A 15 12.33 12.09 -19.61
N GLY A 16 12.61 10.92 -19.07
CA GLY A 16 13.12 10.75 -17.71
C GLY A 16 12.01 10.63 -16.65
N ALA A 17 12.41 10.65 -15.39
CA ALA A 17 11.49 10.57 -14.27
C ALA A 17 10.55 11.77 -14.22
N PHE A 18 9.31 11.55 -13.74
CA PHE A 18 8.36 12.63 -13.49
C PHE A 18 8.85 13.52 -12.35
N GLY A 19 8.85 14.83 -12.54
CA GLY A 19 9.21 15.80 -11.52
C GLY A 19 8.07 16.13 -10.55
N SER A 20 6.82 15.90 -10.98
CA SER A 20 5.62 16.14 -10.19
C SER A 20 4.46 15.27 -10.68
N ARG A 21 3.39 15.15 -9.87
CA ARG A 21 2.14 14.52 -10.31
C ARG A 21 1.52 15.25 -11.51
N GLN A 22 1.66 16.56 -11.60
CA GLN A 22 1.16 17.37 -12.71
C GLN A 22 1.79 16.98 -14.05
N ASP A 23 3.03 16.50 -14.05
CA ASP A 23 3.68 16.03 -15.27
C ASP A 23 2.99 14.83 -15.91
N LEU A 24 2.21 14.06 -15.13
CA LEU A 24 1.40 12.97 -15.65
C LEU A 24 0.35 13.45 -16.69
N LEU A 25 -0.10 14.69 -16.60
CA LEU A 25 -1.02 15.29 -17.59
C LEU A 25 -0.37 15.50 -18.97
N LYS A 26 0.96 15.44 -19.07
CA LYS A 26 1.70 15.49 -20.34
C LYS A 26 1.64 14.16 -21.08
N VAL A 27 1.20 13.09 -20.43
CA VAL A 27 1.12 11.77 -21.04
C VAL A 27 -0.10 11.66 -21.93
N THR A 28 0.11 11.29 -23.19
CA THR A 28 -0.97 11.11 -24.16
C THR A 28 -1.97 10.05 -23.68
N GLY A 29 -3.23 10.40 -23.63
CA GLY A 29 -4.32 9.52 -23.17
C GLY A 29 -4.57 9.55 -21.66
N LEU A 30 -3.77 10.29 -20.89
CA LEU A 30 -4.02 10.56 -19.48
C LEU A 30 -4.65 11.96 -19.34
N GLY A 31 -5.97 12.05 -19.57
CA GLY A 31 -6.71 13.29 -19.41
C GLY A 31 -7.04 13.61 -17.95
N ALA A 32 -7.60 14.82 -17.72
CA ALA A 32 -7.91 15.35 -16.39
C ALA A 32 -8.73 14.36 -15.52
N LYS A 33 -9.79 13.75 -16.07
CA LYS A 33 -10.62 12.79 -15.34
C LYS A 33 -9.84 11.53 -14.91
N THR A 34 -8.96 11.03 -15.78
CA THR A 34 -8.11 9.87 -15.47
C THR A 34 -7.06 10.25 -14.42
N PHE A 35 -6.55 11.49 -14.50
CA PHE A 35 -5.63 12.04 -13.52
C PHE A 35 -6.28 12.12 -12.14
N GLU A 36 -7.47 12.72 -12.03
CA GLU A 36 -8.23 12.77 -10.78
C GLU A 36 -8.38 11.39 -10.12
N GLN A 37 -8.77 10.39 -10.91
CA GLN A 37 -8.98 9.04 -10.39
C GLN A 37 -7.70 8.32 -9.98
N ALA A 38 -6.57 8.68 -10.57
CA ALA A 38 -5.29 7.97 -10.39
C ALA A 38 -4.30 8.69 -9.49
N ALA A 39 -4.41 10.01 -9.34
CA ALA A 39 -3.38 10.86 -8.73
C ALA A 39 -3.02 10.45 -7.29
N GLY A 40 -3.99 10.08 -6.47
CA GLY A 40 -3.76 9.62 -5.10
C GLY A 40 -2.99 8.30 -5.00
N PHE A 41 -3.03 7.47 -6.05
CA PHE A 41 -2.34 6.17 -6.10
C PHE A 41 -0.97 6.24 -6.78
N LEU A 42 -0.73 7.27 -7.60
CA LEU A 42 0.53 7.47 -8.29
C LEU A 42 1.46 8.32 -7.41
N ARG A 43 2.64 7.81 -7.13
CA ARG A 43 3.62 8.44 -6.24
C ARG A 43 4.86 8.80 -7.01
N ILE A 44 5.29 10.06 -6.87
CA ILE A 44 6.51 10.58 -7.48
C ILE A 44 7.56 10.71 -6.38
N ARG A 45 8.57 9.86 -6.44
CA ARG A 45 9.70 9.91 -5.50
C ARG A 45 10.75 10.88 -6.01
N GLY A 46 11.24 11.73 -5.12
CA GLY A 46 12.27 12.71 -5.49
C GLY A 46 11.78 13.85 -6.37
N GLY A 47 10.45 14.07 -6.45
CA GLY A 47 9.86 15.18 -7.17
C GLY A 47 9.98 16.51 -6.42
N SER A 48 9.54 17.58 -7.09
CA SER A 48 9.58 18.96 -6.57
C SER A 48 8.65 19.20 -5.37
N ASN A 49 7.54 18.45 -5.29
CA ASN A 49 6.59 18.53 -4.19
C ASN A 49 6.65 17.25 -3.34
N PRO A 50 7.06 17.35 -2.05
CA PRO A 50 7.10 16.18 -1.16
C PRO A 50 5.74 15.46 -1.01
N LEU A 51 4.62 16.17 -1.16
CA LEU A 51 3.28 15.57 -1.10
C LEU A 51 3.03 14.54 -2.21
N ASP A 52 3.71 14.68 -3.34
CA ASP A 52 3.55 13.79 -4.48
C ASP A 52 4.05 12.35 -4.20
N MET A 53 4.83 12.14 -3.13
CA MET A 53 5.23 10.81 -2.67
C MET A 53 4.26 10.18 -1.66
N THR A 54 3.23 10.92 -1.24
CA THR A 54 2.23 10.47 -0.26
C THR A 54 0.96 9.94 -0.92
N GLY A 55 0.04 9.36 -0.14
CA GLY A 55 -1.30 8.99 -0.58
C GLY A 55 -2.28 10.17 -0.64
N VAL A 56 -1.86 11.37 -0.24
CA VAL A 56 -2.72 12.56 -0.25
C VAL A 56 -3.09 12.92 -1.68
N HIS A 57 -4.40 13.09 -1.93
CA HIS A 57 -4.88 13.47 -3.25
C HIS A 57 -4.60 14.96 -3.52
N PRO A 58 -4.17 15.35 -4.75
CA PRO A 58 -3.86 16.75 -5.07
C PRO A 58 -4.98 17.74 -4.79
N GLU A 59 -6.24 17.34 -4.89
CA GLU A 59 -7.39 18.19 -4.55
C GLU A 59 -7.35 18.70 -3.10
N THR A 60 -6.74 17.93 -2.20
CA THR A 60 -6.68 18.26 -0.77
C THR A 60 -5.44 19.07 -0.38
N TYR A 61 -4.54 19.38 -1.33
CA TYR A 61 -3.37 20.21 -1.06
C TYR A 61 -3.70 21.57 -0.43
N PRO A 62 -4.80 22.27 -0.77
CA PRO A 62 -5.19 23.49 -0.09
C PRO A 62 -5.42 23.34 1.43
N VAL A 63 -5.82 22.14 1.90
CA VAL A 63 -5.92 21.84 3.34
C VAL A 63 -4.54 21.84 3.98
N ILE A 64 -3.57 21.27 3.29
CA ILE A 64 -2.18 21.20 3.78
C ILE A 64 -1.53 22.59 3.77
N GLU A 65 -1.83 23.43 2.79
CA GLU A 65 -1.39 24.82 2.77
C GLU A 65 -1.89 25.60 3.99
N LYS A 66 -3.13 25.37 4.43
CA LYS A 66 -3.66 25.93 5.68
C LYS A 66 -2.90 25.41 6.91
N ILE A 67 -2.56 24.12 6.93
CA ILE A 67 -1.76 23.52 8.02
C ILE A 67 -0.38 24.18 8.05
N MET A 68 0.26 24.37 6.90
CA MET A 68 1.56 25.05 6.78
C MET A 68 1.47 26.50 7.27
N ALA A 69 0.44 27.23 6.87
CA ALA A 69 0.23 28.62 7.29
C ALA A 69 0.01 28.73 8.81
N GLN A 70 -0.73 27.81 9.41
CA GLN A 70 -0.99 27.81 10.85
C GLN A 70 0.24 27.40 11.67
N THR A 71 1.02 26.45 11.17
CA THR A 71 2.21 25.95 11.88
C THR A 71 3.47 26.79 11.61
N GLY A 72 3.45 27.61 10.56
CA GLY A 72 4.62 28.35 10.09
C GLY A 72 5.75 27.47 9.55
N LYS A 73 5.45 26.21 9.20
CA LYS A 73 6.44 25.21 8.79
C LYS A 73 6.18 24.70 7.37
N PRO A 74 7.25 24.43 6.61
CA PRO A 74 7.11 23.80 5.31
C PRO A 74 6.61 22.34 5.46
N VAL A 75 5.97 21.81 4.43
CA VAL A 75 5.38 20.46 4.45
C VAL A 75 6.40 19.39 4.79
N ALA A 76 7.63 19.52 4.32
CA ALA A 76 8.71 18.54 4.60
C ALA A 76 9.03 18.41 6.11
N GLU A 77 8.82 19.47 6.88
CA GLU A 77 9.00 19.44 8.34
C GLU A 77 7.76 18.97 9.10
N ILE A 78 6.60 18.99 8.46
CA ILE A 78 5.33 18.50 9.03
C ILE A 78 5.21 16.98 8.83
N MET A 79 5.67 16.49 7.68
CA MET A 79 5.63 15.07 7.33
C MET A 79 6.46 14.23 8.32
N GLY A 80 5.87 13.15 8.82
CA GLY A 80 6.49 12.26 9.80
C GLY A 80 6.46 12.78 11.25
N ARG A 81 5.90 13.96 11.51
CA ARG A 81 5.84 14.56 12.85
C ARG A 81 4.49 14.33 13.52
N ALA A 82 4.30 13.10 14.01
CA ALA A 82 3.10 12.69 14.73
C ALA A 82 2.79 13.58 15.95
N ASP A 83 3.82 14.01 16.66
CA ASP A 83 3.73 14.89 17.83
C ASP A 83 3.04 16.21 17.49
N MET A 84 3.46 16.83 16.39
CA MET A 84 2.91 18.09 15.92
C MET A 84 1.49 17.92 15.37
N LEU A 85 1.28 16.92 14.51
CA LEU A 85 -0.03 16.66 13.91
C LEU A 85 -1.10 16.36 14.97
N LYS A 86 -0.77 15.60 16.01
CA LYS A 86 -1.68 15.29 17.12
C LYS A 86 -2.04 16.51 17.98
N SER A 87 -1.22 17.55 17.98
CA SER A 87 -1.51 18.81 18.68
C SER A 87 -2.50 19.70 17.92
N LEU A 88 -2.69 19.45 16.64
CA LEU A 88 -3.62 20.20 15.79
C LEU A 88 -5.03 19.59 15.86
N ARG A 89 -6.02 20.45 15.76
CA ARG A 89 -7.43 20.06 15.73
C ARG A 89 -7.90 19.93 14.27
N PRO A 90 -8.25 18.73 13.79
CA PRO A 90 -8.71 18.54 12.41
C PRO A 90 -9.91 19.42 12.01
N GLU A 91 -10.76 19.74 12.99
CA GLU A 91 -11.96 20.53 12.79
C GLU A 91 -11.65 21.96 12.28
N LEU A 92 -10.48 22.50 12.61
CA LEU A 92 -10.07 23.86 12.19
C LEU A 92 -9.72 23.92 10.69
N PHE A 93 -9.43 22.81 10.09
CA PHE A 93 -9.03 22.71 8.69
C PHE A 93 -10.15 22.19 7.78
N ALA A 94 -11.23 21.68 8.39
CA ALA A 94 -12.40 21.24 7.66
C ALA A 94 -13.18 22.42 7.05
N ASN A 95 -13.83 22.18 5.92
CA ASN A 95 -14.71 23.12 5.24
C ASN A 95 -15.83 22.37 4.52
N GLU A 96 -16.68 23.09 3.76
CA GLU A 96 -17.77 22.47 2.98
C GLU A 96 -17.30 21.44 1.97
N GLN A 97 -16.11 21.62 1.40
CA GLN A 97 -15.52 20.72 0.40
C GLN A 97 -14.82 19.52 1.06
N PHE A 98 -14.13 19.72 2.20
CA PHE A 98 -13.37 18.70 2.88
C PHE A 98 -13.83 18.59 4.33
N GLY A 99 -14.58 17.54 4.63
CA GLY A 99 -15.07 17.26 5.98
C GLY A 99 -13.97 16.84 6.95
N VAL A 100 -14.29 16.82 8.24
CA VAL A 100 -13.37 16.44 9.33
C VAL A 100 -12.75 15.06 9.12
N ILE A 101 -13.49 14.10 8.54
CA ILE A 101 -12.99 12.75 8.25
C ILE A 101 -11.85 12.83 7.23
N THR A 102 -12.04 13.55 6.13
CA THR A 102 -11.00 13.76 5.11
C THR A 102 -9.75 14.41 5.70
N VAL A 103 -9.92 15.41 6.58
CA VAL A 103 -8.79 16.06 7.24
C VAL A 103 -8.04 15.10 8.18
N LYS A 104 -8.75 14.22 8.88
CA LYS A 104 -8.11 13.17 9.70
C LYS A 104 -7.32 12.17 8.86
N ASP A 105 -7.84 11.80 7.70
CA ASP A 105 -7.12 10.91 6.76
C ASP A 105 -5.85 11.59 6.24
N ILE A 106 -5.92 12.89 5.92
CA ILE A 106 -4.74 13.68 5.54
C ILE A 106 -3.71 13.69 6.68
N PHE A 107 -4.12 13.89 7.92
CA PHE A 107 -3.22 13.88 9.07
C PHE A 107 -2.54 12.52 9.25
N THR A 108 -3.30 11.43 9.10
CA THR A 108 -2.78 10.06 9.17
C THR A 108 -1.75 9.79 8.06
N GLU A 109 -2.01 10.27 6.86
CA GLU A 109 -1.07 10.11 5.74
C GLU A 109 0.17 10.99 5.91
N LEU A 110 0.05 12.21 6.45
CA LEU A 110 1.19 13.06 6.76
C LEU A 110 2.02 12.51 7.93
N GLU A 111 1.39 11.84 8.91
CA GLU A 111 2.09 11.20 10.03
C GLU A 111 3.01 10.07 9.55
N LYS A 112 2.55 9.30 8.57
CA LYS A 112 3.29 8.15 7.99
C LYS A 112 3.29 8.23 6.48
N PRO A 113 4.02 9.18 5.90
CA PRO A 113 3.99 9.43 4.47
C PRO A 113 4.50 8.23 3.69
N GLY A 114 3.78 7.92 2.63
CA GLY A 114 4.16 6.84 1.72
C GLY A 114 3.95 5.43 2.24
N ARG A 115 3.26 5.25 3.36
CA ARG A 115 2.87 3.92 3.83
C ARG A 115 1.99 3.25 2.77
N ASP A 116 2.33 2.03 2.43
CA ASP A 116 1.43 1.17 1.66
C ASP A 116 0.26 0.78 2.57
N PRO A 117 -1.00 1.13 2.24
CA PRO A 117 -2.15 0.77 3.06
C PRO A 117 -2.45 -0.73 3.04
N ARG A 118 -1.83 -1.47 2.11
CA ARG A 118 -1.97 -2.92 2.08
C ARG A 118 -1.29 -3.50 3.31
N PRO A 119 -1.89 -4.51 3.97
CA PRO A 119 -1.20 -5.23 5.02
C PRO A 119 0.13 -5.76 4.46
N ASP A 120 1.16 -5.69 5.29
CA ASP A 120 2.47 -6.24 4.92
C ASP A 120 2.26 -7.69 4.47
N PHE A 121 2.43 -7.90 3.18
CA PHE A 121 2.43 -9.24 2.62
C PHE A 121 3.69 -9.91 3.17
N LYS A 122 3.54 -10.68 4.22
CA LYS A 122 4.60 -11.57 4.66
C LYS A 122 4.74 -12.62 3.57
N VAL A 123 5.63 -12.35 2.63
CA VAL A 123 6.06 -13.37 1.68
C VAL A 123 6.73 -14.44 2.51
N ALA A 124 6.17 -15.65 2.55
CA ALA A 124 6.89 -16.79 3.07
C ALA A 124 8.23 -16.84 2.33
N ARG A 125 9.32 -16.88 3.08
CA ARG A 125 10.64 -17.11 2.48
C ARG A 125 10.67 -18.57 2.10
N PHE A 126 10.41 -18.85 0.83
CA PHE A 126 10.64 -20.18 0.29
C PHE A 126 12.13 -20.49 0.42
N ASN A 127 12.47 -21.66 0.93
CA ASN A 127 13.86 -22.08 1.05
C ASN A 127 14.48 -22.17 -0.34
N ASP A 128 15.62 -21.53 -0.54
CA ASP A 128 16.43 -21.65 -1.74
C ASP A 128 16.72 -23.13 -2.01
N GLY A 129 16.29 -23.63 -3.16
CA GLY A 129 16.51 -25.01 -3.58
C GLY A 129 15.29 -25.95 -3.47
N VAL A 130 14.09 -25.44 -3.14
CA VAL A 130 12.82 -26.17 -3.21
C VAL A 130 11.94 -25.48 -4.25
N GLU A 131 11.96 -25.94 -5.47
CA GLU A 131 11.20 -25.37 -6.60
C GLU A 131 10.11 -26.33 -7.10
N ASP A 132 10.27 -27.62 -6.86
CA ASP A 132 9.35 -28.67 -7.31
C ASP A 132 8.95 -29.61 -6.17
N ILE A 133 7.81 -30.30 -6.33
CA ILE A 133 7.34 -31.33 -5.38
C ILE A 133 8.41 -32.41 -5.16
N ALA A 134 9.19 -32.71 -6.19
CA ALA A 134 10.26 -33.71 -6.14
C ALA A 134 11.39 -33.33 -5.16
N ASP A 135 11.53 -32.06 -4.83
CA ASP A 135 12.55 -31.56 -3.89
C ASP A 135 12.11 -31.73 -2.43
N LEU A 136 10.82 -31.99 -2.19
CA LEU A 136 10.28 -32.20 -0.86
C LEU A 136 10.72 -33.57 -0.31
N LYS A 137 11.26 -33.56 0.90
CA LYS A 137 11.68 -34.78 1.63
C LYS A 137 10.96 -34.86 2.95
N GLU A 138 10.65 -36.08 3.37
CA GLU A 138 10.04 -36.34 4.67
C GLU A 138 10.95 -35.79 5.81
N GLY A 139 10.33 -35.05 6.74
CA GLY A 139 11.05 -34.42 7.85
C GLY A 139 11.57 -33.00 7.58
N MET A 140 11.39 -32.44 6.37
CA MET A 140 11.72 -31.04 6.10
C MET A 140 10.79 -30.11 6.87
N ILE A 141 11.36 -29.04 7.43
CA ILE A 141 10.61 -27.92 8.02
C ILE A 141 10.64 -26.77 7.03
N LEU A 142 9.48 -26.39 6.53
CA LEU A 142 9.32 -25.34 5.52
C LEU A 142 8.37 -24.25 6.03
N GLU A 143 8.58 -23.03 5.59
CA GLU A 143 7.60 -21.94 5.75
C GLU A 143 6.66 -21.97 4.56
N GLY A 144 5.35 -21.88 4.81
CA GLY A 144 4.33 -21.80 3.78
C GLY A 144 3.27 -20.77 4.11
N THR A 145 2.52 -20.36 3.10
CA THR A 145 1.39 -19.43 3.25
C THR A 145 0.08 -20.20 3.14
N VAL A 146 -0.84 -20.00 4.07
CA VAL A 146 -2.17 -20.59 3.98
C VAL A 146 -2.90 -19.97 2.78
N SER A 147 -3.17 -20.80 1.77
CA SER A 147 -3.88 -20.40 0.55
C SER A 147 -5.39 -20.56 0.68
N ASN A 148 -5.83 -21.60 1.38
CA ASN A 148 -7.24 -21.87 1.60
C ASN A 148 -7.46 -22.69 2.89
N VAL A 149 -8.64 -22.54 3.52
CA VAL A 149 -9.02 -23.28 4.73
C VAL A 149 -10.35 -23.99 4.50
N ALA A 150 -10.35 -25.30 4.65
CA ALA A 150 -11.54 -26.16 4.64
C ALA A 150 -11.78 -26.71 6.05
N GLN A 151 -12.97 -27.26 6.31
CA GLN A 151 -13.30 -27.85 7.59
C GLN A 151 -12.31 -28.95 8.02
N PHE A 152 -11.86 -29.75 7.05
CA PHE A 152 -10.98 -30.91 7.26
C PHE A 152 -9.49 -30.59 7.29
N GLY A 153 -9.09 -29.34 6.98
CA GLY A 153 -7.67 -28.97 6.96
C GLY A 153 -7.40 -27.64 6.26
N ALA A 154 -6.12 -27.26 6.22
CA ALA A 154 -5.64 -26.05 5.57
C ALA A 154 -4.76 -26.39 4.36
N PHE A 155 -4.93 -25.67 3.27
CA PHE A 155 -4.07 -25.71 2.11
C PHE A 155 -2.95 -24.69 2.28
N ILE A 156 -1.72 -25.12 2.02
CA ILE A 156 -0.54 -24.31 2.26
C ILE A 156 0.28 -24.23 0.97
N ASP A 157 0.46 -23.03 0.48
CA ASP A 157 1.38 -22.74 -0.62
C ASP A 157 2.81 -22.77 -0.08
N LEU A 158 3.59 -23.69 -0.60
CA LEU A 158 5.02 -23.90 -0.29
C LEU A 158 5.93 -23.37 -1.41
N GLY A 159 5.37 -22.76 -2.46
CA GLY A 159 6.10 -22.28 -3.62
C GLY A 159 6.47 -23.34 -4.67
N VAL A 160 5.94 -24.56 -4.56
CA VAL A 160 6.25 -25.69 -5.45
C VAL A 160 5.15 -25.97 -6.48
N HIS A 161 4.48 -24.95 -6.98
CA HIS A 161 3.41 -25.02 -7.99
C HIS A 161 2.17 -25.85 -7.60
N GLN A 162 2.13 -26.42 -6.41
CA GLN A 162 1.00 -27.16 -5.87
C GLN A 162 0.92 -26.97 -4.35
N ASP A 163 -0.30 -26.71 -3.86
CA ASP A 163 -0.53 -26.53 -2.43
C ASP A 163 -0.42 -27.86 -1.68
N GLY A 164 0.22 -27.83 -0.53
CA GLY A 164 0.21 -28.91 0.46
C GLY A 164 -1.10 -28.89 1.26
N LEU A 165 -1.57 -30.05 1.71
CA LEU A 165 -2.69 -30.16 2.64
C LEU A 165 -2.21 -30.56 4.02
N VAL A 166 -2.53 -29.74 5.03
CA VAL A 166 -2.39 -30.09 6.43
C VAL A 166 -3.76 -30.45 6.99
N HIS A 167 -3.93 -31.74 7.34
CA HIS A 167 -5.17 -32.22 7.90
C HIS A 167 -5.47 -31.59 9.28
N VAL A 168 -6.75 -31.41 9.61
CA VAL A 168 -7.18 -30.75 10.86
C VAL A 168 -6.57 -31.36 12.12
N SER A 169 -6.32 -32.67 12.14
CA SER A 169 -5.65 -33.37 13.26
C SER A 169 -4.16 -33.02 13.45
N GLN A 170 -3.55 -32.35 12.50
CA GLN A 170 -2.12 -31.98 12.51
C GLN A 170 -1.93 -30.46 12.69
N LEU A 171 -3.01 -29.67 12.74
CA LEU A 171 -2.93 -28.22 12.87
C LEU A 171 -2.62 -27.74 14.30
N ALA A 172 -2.96 -28.52 15.32
CA ALA A 172 -2.72 -28.16 16.70
C ALA A 172 -2.50 -29.39 17.60
N HIS A 173 -1.85 -29.19 18.74
CA HIS A 173 -1.64 -30.24 19.77
C HIS A 173 -2.92 -30.60 20.56
N LYS A 174 -4.06 -29.93 20.29
CA LYS A 174 -5.38 -30.19 20.89
C LYS A 174 -6.34 -30.64 19.81
N PHE A 175 -7.42 -31.33 20.24
CA PHE A 175 -8.49 -31.65 19.32
C PHE A 175 -9.14 -30.39 18.72
N VAL A 176 -9.22 -30.31 17.41
CA VAL A 176 -9.84 -29.23 16.64
C VAL A 176 -10.88 -29.86 15.72
N SER A 177 -12.10 -29.37 15.79
CA SER A 177 -13.20 -29.90 14.96
C SER A 177 -13.29 -29.24 13.58
N ASP A 178 -12.83 -28.00 13.48
CA ASP A 178 -12.79 -27.21 12.22
C ASP A 178 -11.46 -26.45 12.14
N ALA A 179 -10.78 -26.59 11.01
CA ALA A 179 -9.49 -25.93 10.79
C ALA A 179 -9.54 -24.39 10.94
N ARG A 180 -10.70 -23.77 10.69
CA ARG A 180 -10.94 -22.33 10.84
C ARG A 180 -10.84 -21.81 12.28
N GLU A 181 -10.80 -22.70 13.27
CA GLU A 181 -10.65 -22.32 14.69
C GLU A 181 -9.18 -22.00 15.06
N VAL A 182 -8.23 -22.42 14.23
CA VAL A 182 -6.79 -22.34 14.54
C VAL A 182 -5.95 -21.69 13.45
N VAL A 183 -6.52 -21.50 12.25
CA VAL A 183 -5.83 -20.93 11.07
C VAL A 183 -6.53 -19.67 10.60
#